data_c7022a4dd1ec455b4825622878823461
#
_entry.id   c7022a4dd1ec455b4825622878823461
#
_cell.length_a   1.000
_cell.length_b   1.000
_cell.length_c   1.000
_cell.angle_alpha   90.00
_cell.angle_beta   90.00
_cell.angle_gamma   90.00
#
_symmetry.space_group_name_H-M   'P 1'
#
loop_
_entity.id
_entity.type
_entity.pdbx_description
1 polymer ?
#
loop_
_entity_poly.entity_id
_entity_poly.type
_entity_poly.pdbx_seq_one_letter_code
_entity_poly.pdbx_strand_id
1 'polypeptide(L)'
;MISARSFWLTRFVVLRLLGFVYFFAFLSAALQIVPLVGADGLLPARAYLDRVAQALGSPVAGFLRLPSLFWMNVSDGALLAAAWIGVALSLLVLLGYANAILMAVLWALYFSFVSIGQDWYGYGWEIQLLETGAIAVFLCPLVDGRPFPRTPPPRAAILLLRWLAFRIYLGAGLIKMRGDACWRDLTCLVHHYETQPIPNPLSRFYHFRPLWFHKAGALYNHLAELVCPWLIWAPRIARLAAGCLMVVFQGILISSGNLSFLNYLTIVPCLAAFDDAFLRRLLPRALVRRAEAAAAAAEAADVVEPAAGPAEVVTTAEPARGSWWPRRAGERVAWGYALVVGALSVPTVLNLVSSTQIMNTSFDRLHLVNTYGAFGSVGAVRREIVFEGTDDAAVTAATTWKEYDFWCKPGTPSRRPCVIAPFQPRLDWQIWFAAMSRPERYPWTLHLVAKLLKNDPGALSLLSTNPFPDRPPRFVRAAYYRYEFAPPGNTDGLWWSRQYLGEWLPPLAADDSRLKEFLQVYGW
;
A
#
# COMPACT_ATOMS: atom_id res chain seq x y z
N MET A 1 -10.15 -27.30 -23.97
CA MET A 1 -9.18 -27.53 -22.85
C MET A 1 -8.41 -26.26 -22.56
N ILE A 2 -8.35 -25.84 -21.30
CA ILE A 2 -7.53 -24.69 -20.89
C ILE A 2 -6.06 -24.99 -21.24
N SER A 3 -5.49 -24.16 -22.12
CA SER A 3 -4.12 -24.33 -22.60
C SER A 3 -3.09 -23.70 -21.66
N ALA A 4 -1.80 -24.08 -21.80
CA ALA A 4 -0.69 -23.43 -21.11
C ALA A 4 -0.47 -21.95 -21.52
N ARG A 5 -1.31 -21.42 -22.42
CA ARG A 5 -1.27 -20.02 -22.90
C ARG A 5 -2.52 -19.23 -22.51
N SER A 6 -3.44 -19.80 -21.70
CA SER A 6 -4.64 -19.14 -21.22
C SER A 6 -4.47 -18.58 -19.80
N PHE A 7 -5.25 -17.55 -19.46
CA PHE A 7 -5.11 -16.75 -18.23
C PHE A 7 -6.47 -16.46 -17.55
N TRP A 8 -7.47 -17.33 -17.68
CA TRP A 8 -8.79 -17.17 -17.07
C TRP A 8 -8.73 -17.25 -15.54
N LEU A 9 -8.06 -18.29 -15.02
CA LEU A 9 -7.83 -18.47 -13.60
C LEU A 9 -6.89 -17.37 -13.07
N THR A 10 -5.88 -17.00 -13.86
CA THR A 10 -4.95 -15.92 -13.51
C THR A 10 -5.70 -14.61 -13.32
N ARG A 11 -6.56 -14.19 -14.28
CA ARG A 11 -7.43 -13.01 -14.13
C ARG A 11 -8.27 -13.10 -12.87
N PHE A 12 -8.91 -14.26 -12.63
CA PHE A 12 -9.75 -14.47 -11.46
C PHE A 12 -8.96 -14.24 -10.16
N VAL A 13 -7.79 -14.85 -9.99
CA VAL A 13 -6.99 -14.74 -8.75
C VAL A 13 -6.41 -13.33 -8.60
N VAL A 14 -5.91 -12.71 -9.67
CA VAL A 14 -5.43 -11.33 -9.68
C VAL A 14 -6.50 -10.37 -9.16
N LEU A 15 -7.70 -10.43 -9.71
CA LEU A 15 -8.79 -9.52 -9.31
C LEU A 15 -9.27 -9.80 -7.87
N ARG A 16 -9.29 -11.06 -7.41
CA ARG A 16 -9.66 -11.39 -6.01
C ARG A 16 -8.65 -10.82 -5.02
N LEU A 17 -7.36 -11.04 -5.26
CA LEU A 17 -6.32 -10.51 -4.38
C LEU A 17 -6.27 -8.97 -4.44
N LEU A 18 -6.47 -8.37 -5.61
CA LEU A 18 -6.56 -6.92 -5.73
C LEU A 18 -7.79 -6.36 -5.01
N GLY A 19 -8.96 -7.03 -5.10
CA GLY A 19 -10.15 -6.70 -4.33
C GLY A 19 -9.90 -6.75 -2.81
N PHE A 20 -9.16 -7.76 -2.34
CA PHE A 20 -8.73 -7.87 -0.95
C PHE A 20 -7.84 -6.68 -0.55
N VAL A 21 -6.89 -6.30 -1.38
CA VAL A 21 -6.01 -5.16 -1.10
C VAL A 21 -6.79 -3.85 -1.06
N TYR A 22 -7.66 -3.59 -2.05
CA TYR A 22 -8.51 -2.40 -2.05
C TYR A 22 -9.43 -2.35 -0.83
N PHE A 23 -9.97 -3.50 -0.41
CA PHE A 23 -10.82 -3.58 0.77
C PHE A 23 -10.09 -3.05 2.02
N PHE A 24 -8.87 -3.52 2.29
CA PHE A 24 -8.10 -3.04 3.44
C PHE A 24 -7.58 -1.62 3.26
N ALA A 25 -7.24 -1.21 2.04
CA ALA A 25 -6.83 0.16 1.74
C ALA A 25 -7.96 1.16 2.03
N PHE A 26 -9.19 0.88 1.57
CA PHE A 26 -10.37 1.71 1.86
C PHE A 26 -10.86 1.57 3.30
N LEU A 27 -10.78 0.38 3.91
CA LEU A 27 -11.12 0.21 5.33
C LEU A 27 -10.17 1.04 6.21
N SER A 28 -8.88 1.06 5.89
CA SER A 28 -7.91 1.91 6.56
C SER A 28 -8.24 3.41 6.39
N ALA A 29 -8.72 3.82 5.21
CA ALA A 29 -9.23 5.17 4.99
C ALA A 29 -10.50 5.43 5.82
N ALA A 30 -11.51 4.56 5.74
CA ALA A 30 -12.79 4.74 6.40
C ALA A 30 -12.67 4.93 7.92
N LEU A 31 -11.71 4.25 8.55
CA LEU A 31 -11.52 4.30 9.99
C LEU A 31 -10.59 5.43 10.47
N GLN A 32 -9.81 6.06 9.58
CA GLN A 32 -8.77 7.00 9.98
C GLN A 32 -8.82 8.35 9.25
N ILE A 33 -9.56 8.46 8.13
CA ILE A 33 -9.42 9.61 7.22
C ILE A 33 -9.82 10.94 7.87
N VAL A 34 -10.89 10.96 8.67
CA VAL A 34 -11.37 12.19 9.30
C VAL A 34 -10.36 12.72 10.33
N PRO A 35 -9.90 11.95 11.33
CA PRO A 35 -8.89 12.45 12.27
C PRO A 35 -7.54 12.79 11.61
N LEU A 36 -7.25 12.28 10.40
CA LEU A 36 -6.01 12.57 9.69
C LEU A 36 -6.10 13.80 8.78
N VAL A 37 -7.15 13.90 7.94
CA VAL A 37 -7.26 14.95 6.92
C VAL A 37 -8.62 15.64 6.89
N GLY A 38 -9.56 15.29 7.78
CA GLY A 38 -10.85 15.97 7.91
C GLY A 38 -10.72 17.44 8.28
N ALA A 39 -11.84 18.10 8.50
CA ALA A 39 -11.89 19.53 8.82
C ALA A 39 -11.02 19.89 10.03
N ASP A 40 -11.11 19.06 11.10
CA ASP A 40 -10.30 19.16 12.31
C ASP A 40 -9.22 18.05 12.36
N GLY A 41 -8.77 17.54 11.21
CA GLY A 41 -7.74 16.51 11.13
C GLY A 41 -6.33 17.05 11.44
N LEU A 42 -5.37 16.13 11.62
CA LEU A 42 -3.97 16.48 11.88
C LEU A 42 -3.33 17.26 10.71
N LEU A 43 -3.74 16.99 9.47
CA LEU A 43 -3.34 17.72 8.25
C LEU A 43 -4.60 17.99 7.39
N PRO A 44 -5.40 19.02 7.67
CA PRO A 44 -6.68 19.26 7.01
C PRO A 44 -6.54 19.39 5.49
N ALA A 45 -7.28 18.54 4.75
CA ALA A 45 -7.23 18.50 3.28
C ALA A 45 -7.74 19.79 2.63
N ARG A 46 -8.72 20.48 3.25
CA ARG A 46 -9.22 21.78 2.78
C ARG A 46 -8.08 22.80 2.71
N ALA A 47 -7.37 22.99 3.83
CA ALA A 47 -6.24 23.94 3.89
C ALA A 47 -5.12 23.56 2.90
N TYR A 48 -4.90 22.26 2.64
CA TYR A 48 -3.96 21.80 1.63
C TYR A 48 -4.41 22.17 0.22
N LEU A 49 -5.65 21.89 -0.16
CA LEU A 49 -6.20 22.23 -1.47
C LEU A 49 -6.22 23.75 -1.71
N ASP A 50 -6.56 24.54 -0.69
CA ASP A 50 -6.54 26.01 -0.78
C ASP A 50 -5.13 26.54 -1.02
N ARG A 51 -4.11 26.00 -0.34
CA ARG A 51 -2.70 26.34 -0.60
C ARG A 51 -2.27 25.97 -2.02
N VAL A 52 -2.68 24.78 -2.51
CA VAL A 52 -2.39 24.37 -3.91
C VAL A 52 -3.06 25.32 -4.91
N ALA A 53 -4.32 25.70 -4.68
CA ALA A 53 -5.04 26.64 -5.55
C ALA A 53 -4.37 28.03 -5.56
N GLN A 54 -3.96 28.53 -4.40
CA GLN A 54 -3.24 29.81 -4.28
C GLN A 54 -1.89 29.77 -5.00
N ALA A 55 -1.09 28.72 -4.78
CA ALA A 55 0.23 28.56 -5.42
C ALA A 55 0.17 28.45 -6.95
N LEU A 56 -0.93 27.91 -7.49
CA LEU A 56 -1.13 27.72 -8.94
C LEU A 56 -2.06 28.77 -9.57
N GLY A 57 -2.56 29.73 -8.79
CA GLY A 57 -3.37 30.84 -9.22
C GLY A 57 -4.87 30.55 -9.41
N SER A 58 -5.31 29.28 -9.34
CA SER A 58 -6.74 28.94 -9.40
C SER A 58 -7.04 27.50 -8.96
N PRO A 59 -8.27 27.19 -8.51
CA PRO A 59 -8.70 25.82 -8.22
C PRO A 59 -8.65 24.90 -9.45
N VAL A 60 -8.90 25.42 -10.65
CA VAL A 60 -8.83 24.65 -11.91
C VAL A 60 -7.39 24.22 -12.20
N ALA A 61 -6.42 25.13 -12.07
CA ALA A 61 -5.00 24.80 -12.20
C ALA A 61 -4.58 23.79 -11.12
N GLY A 62 -5.09 23.94 -9.89
CA GLY A 62 -4.92 23.00 -8.80
C GLY A 62 -5.42 21.60 -9.16
N PHE A 63 -6.66 21.49 -9.67
CA PHE A 63 -7.24 20.22 -10.13
C PHE A 63 -6.42 19.59 -11.27
N LEU A 64 -5.99 20.35 -12.24
CA LEU A 64 -5.17 19.84 -13.35
C LEU A 64 -3.80 19.35 -12.88
N ARG A 65 -3.24 19.93 -11.81
CA ARG A 65 -1.95 19.51 -11.24
C ARG A 65 -2.09 18.33 -10.28
N LEU A 66 -3.17 18.30 -9.49
CA LEU A 66 -3.48 17.33 -8.45
C LEU A 66 -4.95 16.86 -8.60
N PRO A 67 -5.27 16.01 -9.59
CA PRO A 67 -6.64 15.57 -9.82
C PRO A 67 -7.19 14.85 -8.59
N SER A 68 -8.39 15.22 -8.15
CA SER A 68 -9.09 14.57 -7.03
C SER A 68 -10.57 14.91 -7.08
N LEU A 69 -11.44 13.99 -6.74
CA LEU A 69 -12.88 14.22 -6.57
C LEU A 69 -13.15 15.21 -5.41
N PHE A 70 -12.23 15.31 -4.47
CA PHE A 70 -12.37 16.17 -3.29
C PHE A 70 -12.21 17.67 -3.57
N TRP A 71 -11.82 18.07 -4.78
CA TRP A 71 -11.98 19.47 -5.22
C TRP A 71 -13.44 19.92 -5.29
N MET A 72 -14.36 18.96 -5.53
CA MET A 72 -15.81 19.26 -5.56
C MET A 72 -16.39 19.35 -4.14
N ASN A 73 -16.00 18.45 -3.25
CA ASN A 73 -16.44 18.42 -1.85
C ASN A 73 -15.42 17.66 -0.97
N VAL A 74 -14.81 18.34 -0.01
CA VAL A 74 -13.82 17.82 0.94
C VAL A 74 -14.35 17.79 2.38
N SER A 75 -15.68 17.81 2.57
CA SER A 75 -16.29 17.65 3.90
C SER A 75 -16.01 16.26 4.48
N ASP A 76 -16.04 16.13 5.81
CA ASP A 76 -15.85 14.86 6.50
C ASP A 76 -16.85 13.79 6.05
N GLY A 77 -18.10 14.20 5.81
CA GLY A 77 -19.13 13.32 5.25
C GLY A 77 -18.78 12.81 3.85
N ALA A 78 -18.21 13.65 2.98
CA ALA A 78 -17.78 13.24 1.64
C ALA A 78 -16.58 12.30 1.70
N LEU A 79 -15.61 12.56 2.58
CA LEU A 79 -14.46 11.69 2.82
C LEU A 79 -14.89 10.30 3.30
N LEU A 80 -15.77 10.25 4.31
CA LEU A 80 -16.31 8.99 4.84
C LEU A 80 -17.15 8.24 3.81
N ALA A 81 -18.04 8.92 3.10
CA ALA A 81 -18.87 8.31 2.07
C ALA A 81 -18.01 7.68 0.96
N ALA A 82 -17.01 8.40 0.45
CA ALA A 82 -16.08 7.89 -0.55
C ALA A 82 -15.31 6.66 -0.06
N ALA A 83 -14.85 6.67 1.19
CA ALA A 83 -14.13 5.55 1.78
C ALA A 83 -15.03 4.30 1.93
N TRP A 84 -16.26 4.45 2.46
CA TRP A 84 -17.19 3.33 2.62
C TRP A 84 -17.75 2.81 1.29
N ILE A 85 -17.95 3.67 0.29
CA ILE A 85 -18.27 3.24 -1.09
C ILE A 85 -17.09 2.40 -1.61
N GLY A 86 -15.85 2.82 -1.41
CA GLY A 86 -14.68 2.05 -1.79
C GLY A 86 -14.63 0.67 -1.10
N VAL A 87 -14.94 0.59 0.20
CA VAL A 87 -15.06 -0.69 0.94
C VAL A 87 -16.11 -1.60 0.31
N ALA A 88 -17.32 -1.08 0.04
CA ALA A 88 -18.41 -1.86 -0.54
C ALA A 88 -18.08 -2.37 -1.95
N LEU A 89 -17.54 -1.51 -2.82
CA LEU A 89 -17.17 -1.87 -4.18
C LEU A 89 -15.99 -2.87 -4.20
N SER A 90 -15.00 -2.70 -3.34
CA SER A 90 -13.88 -3.65 -3.24
C SER A 90 -14.32 -5.01 -2.71
N LEU A 91 -15.31 -5.06 -1.82
CA LEU A 91 -15.93 -6.31 -1.37
C LEU A 91 -16.63 -7.03 -2.53
N LEU A 92 -17.32 -6.32 -3.44
CA LEU A 92 -17.90 -6.94 -4.65
C LEU A 92 -16.79 -7.56 -5.51
N VAL A 93 -15.66 -6.87 -5.70
CA VAL A 93 -14.51 -7.42 -6.43
C VAL A 93 -13.96 -8.66 -5.72
N LEU A 94 -13.81 -8.64 -4.41
CA LEU A 94 -13.35 -9.78 -3.62
C LEU A 94 -14.29 -10.98 -3.73
N LEU A 95 -15.61 -10.76 -3.73
CA LEU A 95 -16.63 -11.80 -3.87
C LEU A 95 -16.71 -12.40 -5.29
N GLY A 96 -16.11 -11.76 -6.29
CA GLY A 96 -16.04 -12.34 -7.62
C GLY A 96 -16.49 -11.41 -8.75
N TYR A 97 -17.16 -10.33 -8.46
CA TYR A 97 -17.79 -9.46 -9.45
C TYR A 97 -16.84 -8.30 -9.80
N ALA A 98 -16.36 -8.25 -11.05
CA ALA A 98 -15.47 -7.19 -11.51
C ALA A 98 -15.67 -6.89 -12.99
N ASN A 99 -15.76 -5.61 -13.33
CA ASN A 99 -15.72 -5.12 -14.70
C ASN A 99 -14.86 -3.84 -14.76
N ALA A 100 -14.58 -3.34 -15.96
CA ALA A 100 -13.71 -2.18 -16.14
C ALA A 100 -14.26 -0.91 -15.46
N ILE A 101 -15.58 -0.70 -15.49
CA ILE A 101 -16.24 0.46 -14.88
C ILE A 101 -16.03 0.43 -13.35
N LEU A 102 -16.29 -0.70 -12.71
CA LEU A 102 -16.12 -0.87 -11.26
C LEU A 102 -14.66 -0.67 -10.85
N MET A 103 -13.71 -1.22 -11.61
CA MET A 103 -12.29 -1.04 -11.34
C MET A 103 -11.84 0.41 -11.56
N ALA A 104 -12.37 1.10 -12.56
CA ALA A 104 -12.10 2.52 -12.80
C ALA A 104 -12.65 3.42 -11.68
N VAL A 105 -13.83 3.11 -11.14
CA VAL A 105 -14.40 3.83 -9.99
C VAL A 105 -13.54 3.61 -8.74
N LEU A 106 -13.15 2.37 -8.43
CA LEU A 106 -12.24 2.09 -7.32
C LEU A 106 -10.92 2.83 -7.47
N TRP A 107 -10.35 2.83 -8.67
CA TRP A 107 -9.12 3.54 -8.98
C TRP A 107 -9.28 5.06 -8.75
N ALA A 108 -10.34 5.67 -9.28
CA ALA A 108 -10.59 7.11 -9.17
C ALA A 108 -10.83 7.55 -7.71
N LEU A 109 -11.57 6.76 -6.93
CA LEU A 109 -11.79 7.00 -5.50
C LEU A 109 -10.45 6.93 -4.75
N TYR A 110 -9.65 5.88 -4.97
CA TYR A 110 -8.38 5.73 -4.26
C TYR A 110 -7.36 6.79 -4.68
N PHE A 111 -7.29 7.10 -5.97
CA PHE A 111 -6.49 8.20 -6.50
C PHE A 111 -6.82 9.53 -5.80
N SER A 112 -8.11 9.78 -5.56
CA SER A 112 -8.55 11.00 -4.89
C SER A 112 -8.04 11.09 -3.46
N PHE A 113 -8.02 9.97 -2.69
CA PHE A 113 -7.42 9.93 -1.36
C PHE A 113 -5.90 10.12 -1.39
N VAL A 114 -5.20 9.46 -2.31
CA VAL A 114 -3.75 9.62 -2.46
C VAL A 114 -3.39 11.07 -2.75
N SER A 115 -4.18 11.75 -3.60
CA SER A 115 -3.94 13.15 -3.99
C SER A 115 -4.03 14.13 -2.83
N ILE A 116 -4.95 13.92 -1.86
CA ILE A 116 -5.15 14.85 -0.73
C ILE A 116 -4.51 14.38 0.57
N GLY A 117 -4.04 13.14 0.60
CA GLY A 117 -3.63 12.45 1.82
C GLY A 117 -2.30 12.91 2.41
N GLN A 118 -1.55 13.77 1.72
CA GLN A 118 -0.29 14.37 2.17
C GLN A 118 0.66 13.28 2.74
N ASP A 119 1.30 13.53 3.89
CA ASP A 119 2.23 12.57 4.54
C ASP A 119 1.58 11.20 4.82
N TRP A 120 0.25 11.17 5.09
CA TRP A 120 -0.46 9.94 5.42
C TRP A 120 -0.56 8.96 4.24
N TYR A 121 -0.41 9.43 3.00
CA TYR A 121 -0.46 8.65 1.76
C TYR A 121 0.83 8.72 0.94
N GLY A 122 1.93 9.21 1.53
CA GLY A 122 3.24 9.34 0.88
C GLY A 122 4.04 8.03 0.76
N TYR A 123 3.38 6.88 0.58
CA TYR A 123 4.03 5.57 0.55
C TYR A 123 4.09 4.96 -0.84
N GLY A 124 5.12 4.15 -1.10
CA GLY A 124 5.29 3.47 -2.39
C GLY A 124 4.15 2.51 -2.74
N TRP A 125 3.48 1.91 -1.75
CA TRP A 125 2.35 1.02 -2.00
C TRP A 125 1.07 1.74 -2.40
N GLU A 126 0.93 3.02 -2.09
CA GLU A 126 -0.20 3.83 -2.54
C GLU A 126 -0.16 3.99 -4.07
N ILE A 127 0.97 4.43 -4.61
CA ILE A 127 1.17 4.57 -6.06
C ILE A 127 1.22 3.20 -6.76
N GLN A 128 1.70 2.15 -6.08
CA GLN A 128 1.66 0.78 -6.60
C GLN A 128 0.22 0.28 -6.75
N LEU A 129 -0.66 0.58 -5.79
CA LEU A 129 -2.08 0.22 -5.88
C LEU A 129 -2.78 0.97 -7.02
N LEU A 130 -2.43 2.24 -7.25
CA LEU A 130 -2.93 3.01 -8.39
C LEU A 130 -2.49 2.40 -9.72
N GLU A 131 -1.21 2.08 -9.89
CA GLU A 131 -0.72 1.45 -11.11
C GLU A 131 -1.33 0.06 -11.34
N THR A 132 -1.40 -0.77 -10.30
CA THR A 132 -2.00 -2.11 -10.38
C THR A 132 -3.49 -2.03 -10.72
N GLY A 133 -4.20 -1.08 -10.10
CA GLY A 133 -5.62 -0.82 -10.35
C GLY A 133 -5.89 -0.34 -11.76
N ALA A 134 -5.08 0.58 -12.29
CA ALA A 134 -5.18 1.03 -13.68
C ALA A 134 -5.00 -0.14 -14.68
N ILE A 135 -4.02 -1.02 -14.47
CA ILE A 135 -3.87 -2.23 -15.29
C ILE A 135 -5.10 -3.14 -15.18
N ALA A 136 -5.69 -3.26 -13.98
CA ALA A 136 -6.86 -4.11 -13.75
C ALA A 136 -8.12 -3.60 -14.48
N VAL A 137 -8.26 -2.29 -14.73
CA VAL A 137 -9.32 -1.75 -15.58
C VAL A 137 -9.28 -2.41 -16.96
N PHE A 138 -8.09 -2.53 -17.56
CA PHE A 138 -7.89 -3.12 -18.88
C PHE A 138 -7.84 -4.65 -18.86
N LEU A 139 -7.71 -5.28 -17.70
CA LEU A 139 -7.80 -6.73 -17.54
C LEU A 139 -9.26 -7.22 -17.54
N CYS A 140 -10.19 -6.34 -17.23
CA CYS A 140 -11.62 -6.61 -17.15
C CYS A 140 -12.36 -6.32 -18.45
N PRO A 141 -13.48 -7.04 -18.76
CA PRO A 141 -14.43 -6.60 -19.79
C PRO A 141 -15.15 -5.33 -19.34
N LEU A 142 -15.67 -4.54 -20.28
CA LEU A 142 -16.27 -3.23 -20.00
C LEU A 142 -17.41 -3.32 -18.98
N VAL A 143 -18.40 -4.20 -19.21
CA VAL A 143 -19.64 -4.29 -18.41
C VAL A 143 -19.92 -5.67 -17.81
N ASP A 144 -19.35 -6.75 -18.36
CA ASP A 144 -19.59 -8.12 -17.86
C ASP A 144 -18.86 -8.33 -16.53
N GLY A 145 -19.58 -8.16 -15.43
CA GLY A 145 -19.04 -8.28 -14.07
C GLY A 145 -18.98 -9.69 -13.49
N ARG A 146 -19.31 -10.73 -14.26
CA ARG A 146 -19.31 -12.11 -13.76
C ARG A 146 -17.90 -12.58 -13.34
N PRO A 147 -17.78 -13.49 -12.37
CA PRO A 147 -16.49 -14.04 -11.94
C PRO A 147 -15.66 -14.64 -13.09
N PHE A 148 -16.33 -15.25 -14.06
CA PHE A 148 -15.73 -15.77 -15.29
C PHE A 148 -16.53 -15.23 -16.50
N PRO A 149 -16.23 -13.99 -16.95
CA PRO A 149 -16.90 -13.41 -18.12
C PRO A 149 -16.48 -14.16 -19.40
N ARG A 150 -17.34 -14.14 -20.43
CA ARG A 150 -17.12 -14.88 -21.69
C ARG A 150 -16.07 -14.26 -22.63
N THR A 151 -15.37 -13.20 -22.19
CA THR A 151 -14.27 -12.57 -22.93
C THR A 151 -12.91 -13.03 -22.38
N PRO A 152 -11.98 -13.47 -23.24
CA PRO A 152 -10.64 -13.88 -22.79
C PRO A 152 -9.89 -12.69 -22.15
N PRO A 153 -9.04 -12.96 -21.15
CA PRO A 153 -8.19 -11.91 -20.56
C PRO A 153 -7.25 -11.32 -21.61
N PRO A 154 -7.18 -9.98 -21.76
CA PRO A 154 -6.26 -9.34 -22.70
C PRO A 154 -4.79 -9.67 -22.39
N ARG A 155 -4.06 -10.12 -23.39
CA ARG A 155 -2.63 -10.48 -23.25
C ARG A 155 -1.79 -9.27 -22.85
N ALA A 156 -2.11 -8.10 -23.39
CA ALA A 156 -1.44 -6.86 -23.06
C ALA A 156 -1.49 -6.58 -21.53
N ALA A 157 -2.64 -6.75 -20.88
CA ALA A 157 -2.77 -6.55 -19.44
C ALA A 157 -1.93 -7.55 -18.62
N ILE A 158 -1.84 -8.81 -19.05
CA ILE A 158 -0.96 -9.82 -18.41
C ILE A 158 0.53 -9.42 -18.56
N LEU A 159 0.94 -8.93 -19.73
CA LEU A 159 2.30 -8.45 -19.93
C LEU A 159 2.61 -7.20 -19.11
N LEU A 160 1.65 -6.28 -18.96
CA LEU A 160 1.79 -5.11 -18.10
C LEU A 160 1.94 -5.48 -16.63
N LEU A 161 1.20 -6.48 -16.14
CA LEU A 161 1.40 -7.00 -14.77
C LEU A 161 2.81 -7.59 -14.60
N ARG A 162 3.33 -8.33 -15.59
CA ARG A 162 4.72 -8.82 -15.54
C ARG A 162 5.72 -7.68 -15.55
N TRP A 163 5.47 -6.64 -16.35
CA TRP A 163 6.31 -5.45 -16.39
C TRP A 163 6.31 -4.71 -15.05
N LEU A 164 5.16 -4.60 -14.42
CA LEU A 164 5.04 -4.04 -13.08
C LEU A 164 5.81 -4.89 -12.05
N ALA A 165 5.63 -6.22 -12.02
CA ALA A 165 6.39 -7.12 -11.15
C ALA A 165 7.91 -6.97 -11.36
N PHE A 166 8.35 -6.94 -12.62
CA PHE A 166 9.75 -6.74 -12.98
C PHE A 166 10.31 -5.44 -12.37
N ARG A 167 9.60 -4.31 -12.53
CA ARG A 167 10.07 -3.02 -12.02
C ARG A 167 10.07 -2.92 -10.50
N ILE A 168 9.05 -3.50 -9.83
CA ILE A 168 8.99 -3.51 -8.37
C ILE A 168 10.20 -4.25 -7.79
N TYR A 169 10.44 -5.47 -8.22
CA TYR A 169 11.50 -6.30 -7.67
C TYR A 169 12.88 -5.81 -8.07
N LEU A 170 13.11 -5.55 -9.35
CA LEU A 170 14.42 -5.06 -9.80
C LEU A 170 14.75 -3.70 -9.17
N GLY A 171 13.77 -2.80 -9.05
CA GLY A 171 13.95 -1.50 -8.41
C GLY A 171 14.33 -1.63 -6.94
N ALA A 172 13.67 -2.53 -6.19
CA ALA A 172 13.99 -2.81 -4.80
C ALA A 172 15.36 -3.48 -4.64
N GLY A 173 15.75 -4.39 -5.53
CA GLY A 173 17.07 -5.02 -5.50
C GLY A 173 18.19 -4.03 -5.82
N LEU A 174 18.03 -3.22 -6.85
CA LEU A 174 19.04 -2.25 -7.26
C LEU A 174 19.28 -1.16 -6.20
N ILE A 175 18.23 -0.64 -5.57
CA ILE A 175 18.39 0.38 -4.51
C ILE A 175 19.12 -0.19 -3.30
N LYS A 176 18.93 -1.47 -2.96
CA LYS A 176 19.68 -2.16 -1.89
C LYS A 176 21.16 -2.30 -2.25
N MET A 177 21.48 -2.68 -3.47
CA MET A 177 22.87 -2.81 -3.93
C MET A 177 23.61 -1.47 -3.96
N ARG A 178 22.87 -0.37 -4.18
CA ARG A 178 23.40 1.01 -4.17
C ARG A 178 23.39 1.67 -2.80
N GLY A 179 22.54 1.18 -1.89
CA GLY A 179 22.40 1.67 -0.52
C GLY A 179 23.48 1.17 0.43
N ASP A 180 23.05 0.80 1.63
CA ASP A 180 23.95 0.42 2.72
C ASP A 180 24.83 -0.79 2.38
N ALA A 181 26.09 -0.75 2.84
CA ALA A 181 27.06 -1.83 2.63
C ALA A 181 26.58 -3.17 3.18
N CYS A 182 25.78 -3.16 4.25
CA CYS A 182 25.26 -4.37 4.89
C CYS A 182 24.44 -5.27 3.93
N TRP A 183 23.86 -4.72 2.84
CA TRP A 183 23.21 -5.55 1.82
C TRP A 183 24.23 -6.36 1.03
N ARG A 184 25.37 -5.76 0.67
CA ARG A 184 26.47 -6.44 -0.04
C ARG A 184 27.18 -7.44 0.87
N ASP A 185 27.29 -7.12 2.16
CA ASP A 185 27.91 -7.97 3.19
C ASP A 185 26.94 -9.04 3.74
N LEU A 186 25.67 -9.03 3.28
CA LEU A 186 24.58 -9.94 3.69
C LEU A 186 24.25 -9.84 5.20
N THR A 187 24.43 -8.68 5.81
CA THR A 187 24.24 -8.48 7.26
C THR A 187 23.06 -7.57 7.62
N CYS A 188 22.39 -6.93 6.65
CA CYS A 188 21.27 -6.01 6.90
C CYS A 188 20.14 -6.63 7.74
N LEU A 189 19.85 -7.91 7.56
CA LEU A 189 18.77 -8.58 8.29
C LEU A 189 19.06 -8.78 9.79
N VAL A 190 20.31 -8.61 10.24
CA VAL A 190 20.66 -8.59 11.66
C VAL A 190 19.92 -7.47 12.40
N HIS A 191 19.72 -6.33 11.73
CA HIS A 191 19.05 -5.16 12.30
C HIS A 191 17.62 -4.98 11.83
N HIS A 192 17.31 -5.42 10.61
CA HIS A 192 16.03 -5.14 9.94
C HIS A 192 14.81 -5.54 10.77
N TYR A 193 14.80 -6.72 11.37
CA TYR A 193 13.65 -7.24 12.08
C TYR A 193 13.27 -6.40 13.31
N GLU A 194 14.25 -5.79 13.94
CA GLU A 194 14.06 -4.90 15.09
C GLU A 194 13.71 -3.47 14.64
N THR A 195 14.39 -2.96 13.61
CA THR A 195 14.31 -1.55 13.21
C THR A 195 13.21 -1.25 12.20
N GLN A 196 12.52 -2.26 11.63
CA GLN A 196 11.41 -2.05 10.71
C GLN A 196 10.24 -1.28 11.37
N PRO A 197 9.34 -0.62 10.59
CA PRO A 197 8.32 0.28 11.15
C PRO A 197 7.48 -0.34 12.26
N ILE A 198 6.77 -1.42 11.96
CA ILE A 198 5.89 -2.11 12.91
C ILE A 198 6.25 -3.59 12.96
N PRO A 199 7.17 -4.00 13.84
CA PRO A 199 7.48 -5.41 14.04
C PRO A 199 6.25 -6.22 14.51
N ASN A 200 6.21 -7.50 14.14
CA ASN A 200 5.24 -8.45 14.65
C ASN A 200 5.92 -9.44 15.65
N PRO A 201 5.19 -10.36 16.27
CA PRO A 201 5.79 -11.29 17.23
C PRO A 201 6.90 -12.19 16.63
N LEU A 202 6.80 -12.55 15.33
CA LEU A 202 7.82 -13.35 14.66
C LEU A 202 9.06 -12.53 14.32
N SER A 203 8.97 -11.20 14.25
CA SER A 203 10.13 -10.32 14.03
C SER A 203 11.20 -10.54 15.11
N ARG A 204 10.76 -10.64 16.39
CA ARG A 204 11.67 -10.96 17.51
C ARG A 204 12.29 -12.33 17.36
N PHE A 205 11.52 -13.34 16.93
CA PHE A 205 12.02 -14.69 16.69
C PHE A 205 13.09 -14.69 15.57
N TYR A 206 12.86 -13.96 14.46
CA TYR A 206 13.82 -13.85 13.37
C TYR A 206 15.06 -13.07 13.79
N HIS A 207 14.90 -12.00 14.57
CA HIS A 207 16.00 -11.15 15.04
C HIS A 207 17.08 -11.96 15.79
N PHE A 208 16.68 -12.87 16.69
CA PHE A 208 17.59 -13.68 17.48
C PHE A 208 18.10 -14.95 16.79
N ARG A 209 17.90 -15.09 15.47
CA ARG A 209 18.48 -16.22 14.71
C ARG A 209 20.00 -16.02 14.52
N PRO A 210 20.76 -17.13 14.32
CA PRO A 210 22.20 -17.05 14.09
C PRO A 210 22.54 -16.32 12.77
N LEU A 211 23.75 -15.79 12.67
CA LEU A 211 24.21 -14.98 11.54
C LEU A 211 24.01 -15.67 10.17
N TRP A 212 24.21 -16.99 10.08
CA TRP A 212 23.98 -17.71 8.84
C TRP A 212 22.54 -17.62 8.33
N PHE A 213 21.56 -17.55 9.24
CA PHE A 213 20.16 -17.38 8.89
C PHE A 213 19.90 -16.00 8.25
N HIS A 214 20.48 -14.94 8.82
CA HIS A 214 20.37 -13.59 8.27
C HIS A 214 21.05 -13.49 6.90
N LYS A 215 22.25 -14.08 6.74
CA LYS A 215 22.96 -14.13 5.46
C LYS A 215 22.18 -14.89 4.40
N ALA A 216 21.62 -16.05 4.75
CA ALA A 216 20.78 -16.84 3.83
C ALA A 216 19.51 -16.07 3.40
N GLY A 217 18.86 -15.36 4.36
CA GLY A 217 17.72 -14.49 4.07
C GLY A 217 18.08 -13.33 3.14
N ALA A 218 19.21 -12.66 3.36
CA ALA A 218 19.69 -11.59 2.48
C ALA A 218 20.05 -12.12 1.08
N LEU A 219 20.66 -13.29 0.98
CA LEU A 219 20.94 -13.94 -0.31
C LEU A 219 19.64 -14.30 -1.05
N TYR A 220 18.64 -14.82 -0.33
CA TYR A 220 17.33 -15.09 -0.93
C TYR A 220 16.63 -13.80 -1.39
N ASN A 221 16.75 -12.71 -0.62
CA ASN A 221 16.28 -11.39 -1.04
C ASN A 221 16.92 -10.98 -2.38
N HIS A 222 18.25 -11.12 -2.53
CA HIS A 222 18.94 -10.80 -3.78
C HIS A 222 18.50 -11.71 -4.94
N LEU A 223 18.32 -12.99 -4.70
CA LEU A 223 17.78 -13.91 -5.71
C LEU A 223 16.38 -13.47 -6.17
N ALA A 224 15.49 -13.16 -5.22
CA ALA A 224 14.12 -12.77 -5.52
C ALA A 224 14.03 -11.41 -6.26
N GLU A 225 14.89 -10.45 -5.89
CA GLU A 225 14.79 -9.08 -6.40
C GLU A 225 15.71 -8.79 -7.61
N LEU A 226 16.83 -9.49 -7.77
CA LEU A 226 17.79 -9.23 -8.85
C LEU A 226 17.77 -10.27 -9.96
N VAL A 227 17.42 -11.53 -9.65
CA VAL A 227 17.45 -12.64 -10.63
C VAL A 227 16.05 -13.00 -11.12
N CYS A 228 15.11 -13.25 -10.21
CA CYS A 228 13.75 -13.67 -10.56
C CYS A 228 13.01 -12.70 -11.51
N PRO A 229 13.16 -11.37 -11.44
CA PRO A 229 12.50 -10.45 -12.37
C PRO A 229 12.83 -10.75 -13.84
N TRP A 230 14.06 -11.12 -14.16
CA TRP A 230 14.47 -11.47 -15.53
C TRP A 230 13.85 -12.79 -15.97
N LEU A 231 13.75 -13.77 -15.06
CA LEU A 231 13.18 -15.08 -15.35
C LEU A 231 11.66 -15.04 -15.58
N ILE A 232 10.96 -13.95 -15.19
CA ILE A 232 9.52 -13.79 -15.46
C ILE A 232 9.22 -13.68 -16.97
N TRP A 233 10.24 -13.30 -17.78
CA TRP A 233 10.19 -13.21 -19.24
C TRP A 233 10.72 -14.47 -19.95
N ALA A 234 11.31 -15.39 -19.20
CA ALA A 234 11.90 -16.61 -19.70
C ALA A 234 10.82 -17.66 -20.10
N PRO A 235 11.22 -18.80 -20.72
CA PRO A 235 10.32 -19.91 -21.01
C PRO A 235 9.53 -20.38 -19.78
N ARG A 236 8.40 -21.05 -20.02
CA ARG A 236 7.36 -21.38 -19.03
C ARG A 236 7.89 -21.90 -17.70
N ILE A 237 8.80 -22.86 -17.69
CA ILE A 237 9.30 -23.49 -16.45
C ILE A 237 10.04 -22.46 -15.58
N ALA A 238 10.99 -21.71 -16.16
CA ALA A 238 11.75 -20.69 -15.46
C ALA A 238 10.82 -19.55 -14.96
N ARG A 239 9.84 -19.14 -15.77
CA ARG A 239 8.84 -18.15 -15.38
C ARG A 239 8.00 -18.60 -14.18
N LEU A 240 7.53 -19.85 -14.17
CA LEU A 240 6.76 -20.41 -13.07
C LEU A 240 7.60 -20.49 -11.79
N ALA A 241 8.85 -20.96 -11.90
CA ALA A 241 9.79 -21.02 -10.78
C ALA A 241 10.04 -19.63 -10.19
N ALA A 242 10.33 -18.64 -11.05
CA ALA A 242 10.50 -17.24 -10.60
C ALA A 242 9.25 -16.70 -9.90
N GLY A 243 8.06 -16.90 -10.47
CA GLY A 243 6.80 -16.51 -9.84
C GLY A 243 6.60 -17.14 -8.46
N CYS A 244 6.88 -18.45 -8.31
CA CYS A 244 6.82 -19.12 -7.03
C CYS A 244 7.81 -18.53 -6.01
N LEU A 245 9.07 -18.34 -6.40
CA LEU A 245 10.09 -17.74 -5.53
C LEU A 245 9.70 -16.32 -5.09
N MET A 246 9.21 -15.48 -6.02
CA MET A 246 8.77 -14.12 -5.71
C MET A 246 7.57 -14.12 -4.75
N VAL A 247 6.59 -15.00 -4.93
CA VAL A 247 5.44 -15.12 -4.02
C VAL A 247 5.85 -15.63 -2.64
N VAL A 248 6.72 -16.64 -2.58
CA VAL A 248 7.26 -17.15 -1.30
C VAL A 248 8.05 -16.07 -0.57
N PHE A 249 8.83 -15.26 -1.29
CA PHE A 249 9.52 -14.11 -0.72
C PHE A 249 8.55 -13.14 -0.05
N GLN A 250 7.44 -12.77 -0.70
CA GLN A 250 6.42 -11.94 -0.07
C GLN A 250 5.78 -12.60 1.16
N GLY A 251 5.56 -13.91 1.12
CA GLY A 251 5.08 -14.67 2.29
C GLY A 251 6.02 -14.59 3.49
N ILE A 252 7.34 -14.65 3.26
CA ILE A 252 8.35 -14.46 4.30
C ILE A 252 8.28 -13.03 4.87
N LEU A 253 8.16 -12.01 4.02
CA LEU A 253 8.03 -10.62 4.46
C LEU A 253 6.74 -10.41 5.28
N ILE A 254 5.60 -10.98 4.87
CA ILE A 254 4.35 -10.96 5.64
C ILE A 254 4.55 -11.59 7.03
N SER A 255 5.30 -12.68 7.11
CA SER A 255 5.56 -13.36 8.39
C SER A 255 6.53 -12.59 9.29
N SER A 256 7.36 -11.71 8.74
CA SER A 256 8.45 -11.04 9.47
C SER A 256 8.13 -9.63 9.94
N GLY A 257 6.99 -9.04 9.56
CA GLY A 257 6.60 -7.69 9.97
C GLY A 257 5.22 -7.26 9.47
N ASN A 258 4.77 -6.10 9.91
CA ASN A 258 3.50 -5.50 9.49
C ASN A 258 3.78 -4.40 8.45
N LEU A 259 3.92 -4.79 7.18
CA LEU A 259 4.21 -3.86 6.09
C LEU A 259 2.91 -3.41 5.36
N SER A 260 1.84 -3.12 6.11
CA SER A 260 0.55 -2.72 5.54
C SER A 260 0.06 -3.79 4.55
N PHE A 261 -0.62 -3.37 3.48
CA PHE A 261 -1.01 -4.26 2.37
C PHE A 261 0.08 -4.39 1.28
N LEU A 262 1.29 -3.83 1.46
CA LEU A 262 2.36 -3.82 0.46
C LEU A 262 2.68 -5.22 -0.09
N ASN A 263 2.91 -6.18 0.79
CA ASN A 263 3.32 -7.53 0.37
C ASN A 263 2.20 -8.28 -0.36
N TYR A 264 0.96 -8.13 0.11
CA TYR A 264 -0.23 -8.68 -0.55
C TYR A 264 -0.42 -8.05 -1.93
N LEU A 265 -0.26 -6.73 -2.05
CA LEU A 265 -0.31 -6.01 -3.32
C LEU A 265 0.79 -6.45 -4.27
N THR A 266 2.02 -6.67 -3.76
CA THR A 266 3.16 -7.10 -4.59
C THR A 266 2.99 -8.52 -5.13
N ILE A 267 2.23 -9.39 -4.44
CA ILE A 267 1.86 -10.70 -4.98
C ILE A 267 0.98 -10.56 -6.24
N VAL A 268 0.09 -9.55 -6.31
CA VAL A 268 -0.87 -9.38 -7.43
C VAL A 268 -0.19 -9.43 -8.81
N PRO A 269 0.80 -8.60 -9.12
CA PRO A 269 1.47 -8.65 -10.42
C PRO A 269 2.31 -9.93 -10.60
N CYS A 270 2.82 -10.56 -9.53
CA CYS A 270 3.53 -11.84 -9.62
C CYS A 270 2.64 -12.98 -10.14
N LEU A 271 1.33 -12.92 -9.87
CA LEU A 271 0.37 -13.93 -10.36
C LEU A 271 0.32 -14.00 -11.89
N ALA A 272 0.73 -12.96 -12.61
CA ALA A 272 0.86 -12.98 -14.06
C ALA A 272 1.98 -13.90 -14.59
N ALA A 273 2.85 -14.40 -13.72
CA ALA A 273 3.81 -15.45 -14.06
C ALA A 273 3.14 -16.81 -14.27
N PHE A 274 1.96 -17.04 -13.64
CA PHE A 274 1.24 -18.31 -13.67
C PHE A 274 0.22 -18.35 -14.80
N ASP A 275 0.12 -19.49 -15.44
CA ASP A 275 -0.90 -19.81 -16.44
C ASP A 275 -1.98 -20.72 -15.84
N ASP A 276 -3.09 -20.88 -16.56
CA ASP A 276 -4.21 -21.70 -16.11
C ASP A 276 -3.83 -23.17 -15.92
N ALA A 277 -2.89 -23.70 -16.72
CA ALA A 277 -2.42 -25.08 -16.58
C ALA A 277 -1.62 -25.32 -15.27
N PHE A 278 -1.04 -24.28 -14.69
CA PHE A 278 -0.43 -24.32 -13.36
C PHE A 278 -1.49 -24.14 -12.28
N LEU A 279 -2.31 -23.08 -12.36
CA LEU A 279 -3.28 -22.72 -11.32
C LEU A 279 -4.39 -23.77 -11.14
N ARG A 280 -4.78 -24.51 -12.18
CA ARG A 280 -5.74 -25.64 -12.09
C ARG A 280 -5.33 -26.73 -11.09
N ARG A 281 -4.03 -26.82 -10.77
CA ARG A 281 -3.51 -27.80 -9.80
C ARG A 281 -3.67 -27.32 -8.36
N LEU A 282 -3.81 -26.01 -8.16
CA LEU A 282 -3.86 -25.36 -6.85
C LEU A 282 -5.28 -24.95 -6.46
N LEU A 283 -6.14 -24.66 -7.46
CA LEU A 283 -7.47 -24.12 -7.21
C LEU A 283 -8.55 -25.23 -7.12
N PRO A 284 -9.64 -24.97 -6.37
CA PRO A 284 -10.76 -25.89 -6.27
C PRO A 284 -11.35 -26.26 -7.65
N ARG A 285 -11.67 -27.54 -7.84
CA ARG A 285 -12.22 -28.07 -9.10
C ARG A 285 -13.46 -27.32 -9.60
N ALA A 286 -14.28 -26.78 -8.69
CA ALA A 286 -15.47 -25.98 -9.06
C ALA A 286 -15.09 -24.68 -9.80
N LEU A 287 -14.04 -23.99 -9.36
CA LEU A 287 -13.53 -22.78 -10.05
C LEU A 287 -12.92 -23.13 -11.40
N VAL A 288 -12.14 -24.21 -11.46
CA VAL A 288 -11.54 -24.69 -12.71
C VAL A 288 -12.62 -24.99 -13.76
N ARG A 289 -13.67 -25.75 -13.40
CA ARG A 289 -14.81 -26.05 -14.30
C ARG A 289 -15.51 -24.78 -14.81
N ARG A 290 -15.71 -23.78 -13.94
CA ARG A 290 -16.31 -22.50 -14.34
C ARG A 290 -15.43 -21.73 -15.35
N ALA A 291 -14.12 -21.74 -15.14
CA ALA A 291 -13.17 -21.13 -16.06
C ALA A 291 -13.15 -21.86 -17.42
N GLU A 292 -13.18 -23.19 -17.40
CA GLU A 292 -13.25 -24.04 -18.61
C GLU A 292 -14.54 -23.81 -19.39
N ALA A 293 -15.68 -23.73 -18.71
CA ALA A 293 -16.96 -23.43 -19.34
C ALA A 293 -16.98 -22.02 -19.98
N ALA A 294 -16.40 -21.02 -19.33
CA ALA A 294 -16.28 -19.68 -19.88
C ALA A 294 -15.36 -19.63 -21.10
N ALA A 295 -14.23 -20.36 -21.07
CA ALA A 295 -13.32 -20.48 -22.19
C ALA A 295 -13.97 -21.17 -23.40
N ALA A 296 -14.65 -22.29 -23.18
CA ALA A 296 -15.38 -23.01 -24.23
C ALA A 296 -16.49 -22.15 -24.85
N ALA A 297 -17.25 -21.40 -24.02
CA ALA A 297 -18.28 -20.48 -24.52
C ALA A 297 -17.69 -19.32 -25.35
N ALA A 298 -16.46 -18.87 -25.01
CA ALA A 298 -15.74 -17.87 -25.79
C ALA A 298 -15.29 -18.43 -27.16
N GLU A 299 -14.73 -19.65 -27.17
CA GLU A 299 -14.31 -20.34 -28.41
C GLU A 299 -15.49 -20.62 -29.33
N ALA A 300 -16.62 -21.15 -28.80
CA ALA A 300 -17.82 -21.42 -29.58
C ALA A 300 -18.39 -20.17 -30.26
N ALA A 301 -18.30 -19.03 -29.61
CA ALA A 301 -18.80 -17.79 -30.16
C ALA A 301 -17.85 -17.14 -31.19
N ASP A 302 -16.56 -17.51 -31.23
CA ASP A 302 -15.62 -17.10 -32.30
C ASP A 302 -15.83 -17.90 -33.60
N VAL A 303 -16.41 -19.11 -33.51
CA VAL A 303 -16.73 -19.96 -34.67
C VAL A 303 -18.02 -19.50 -35.39
N VAL A 304 -18.92 -18.78 -34.71
CA VAL A 304 -20.22 -18.33 -35.23
C VAL A 304 -20.17 -16.96 -35.93
N GLU A 305 -19.03 -16.23 -35.94
CA GLU A 305 -18.87 -15.06 -36.82
C GLU A 305 -18.65 -15.52 -38.27
N PRO A 306 -19.62 -15.38 -39.19
CA PRO A 306 -19.47 -15.84 -40.57
C PRO A 306 -18.52 -14.94 -41.35
N ALA A 307 -17.69 -15.53 -42.16
CA ALA A 307 -17.19 -14.89 -43.36
C ALA A 307 -18.39 -14.28 -44.11
N ALA A 308 -18.31 -13.00 -44.47
CA ALA A 308 -19.36 -12.30 -45.20
C ALA A 308 -19.68 -13.01 -46.52
N GLY A 309 -20.76 -13.78 -46.57
CA GLY A 309 -21.40 -14.34 -47.73
C GLY A 309 -22.91 -14.23 -47.62
N PRO A 310 -23.71 -14.17 -48.71
CA PRO A 310 -25.12 -13.81 -48.65
C PRO A 310 -25.95 -14.84 -47.88
N ALA A 311 -26.83 -14.31 -47.05
CA ALA A 311 -27.62 -15.00 -46.06
C ALA A 311 -28.63 -15.96 -46.64
N GLU A 312 -28.66 -17.21 -46.17
CA GLU A 312 -29.87 -18.00 -46.03
C GLU A 312 -30.37 -17.88 -44.59
N VAL A 313 -31.66 -17.46 -44.51
CA VAL A 313 -32.40 -17.24 -43.26
C VAL A 313 -32.70 -18.57 -42.61
N VAL A 314 -32.08 -18.93 -41.53
CA VAL A 314 -32.58 -19.91 -40.58
C VAL A 314 -32.90 -19.20 -39.28
N THR A 315 -34.20 -18.98 -39.09
CA THR A 315 -34.84 -18.49 -37.86
C THR A 315 -34.65 -19.48 -36.73
N THR A 316 -34.43 -18.92 -35.54
CA THR A 316 -34.61 -19.41 -34.17
C THR A 316 -33.32 -19.66 -33.38
N ALA A 317 -32.66 -18.57 -33.03
CA ALA A 317 -31.94 -18.44 -31.75
C ALA A 317 -31.99 -16.97 -31.36
N GLU A 318 -32.61 -16.67 -30.20
CA GLU A 318 -32.59 -15.31 -29.62
C GLU A 318 -31.16 -14.77 -29.61
N PRO A 319 -30.90 -13.55 -30.13
CA PRO A 319 -29.59 -12.94 -30.01
C PRO A 319 -29.30 -12.71 -28.53
N ALA A 320 -28.25 -13.34 -28.04
CA ALA A 320 -27.74 -13.11 -26.70
C ALA A 320 -27.56 -11.60 -26.49
N ARG A 321 -28.50 -10.98 -25.75
CA ARG A 321 -28.39 -9.59 -25.30
C ARG A 321 -27.07 -9.43 -24.61
N GLY A 322 -26.13 -8.63 -25.18
CA GLY A 322 -25.09 -8.12 -24.34
C GLY A 322 -23.65 -8.08 -24.80
N SER A 323 -23.36 -7.70 -26.02
CA SER A 323 -22.09 -6.99 -26.26
C SER A 323 -22.15 -6.22 -27.57
N TRP A 324 -22.57 -4.96 -27.52
CA TRP A 324 -22.38 -3.99 -28.62
C TRP A 324 -20.87 -3.64 -28.80
N TRP A 325 -19.97 -4.17 -27.92
CA TRP A 325 -18.54 -3.95 -27.98
C TRP A 325 -17.86 -5.15 -28.66
N PRO A 326 -17.15 -4.95 -29.80
CA PRO A 326 -16.45 -6.03 -30.49
C PRO A 326 -15.45 -6.72 -29.55
N ARG A 327 -15.41 -8.06 -29.52
CA ARG A 327 -14.52 -8.85 -28.64
C ARG A 327 -13.04 -8.49 -28.77
N ARG A 328 -12.60 -8.16 -29.99
CA ARG A 328 -11.25 -7.69 -30.29
C ARG A 328 -10.97 -6.25 -29.84
N ALA A 329 -12.02 -5.48 -29.52
CA ALA A 329 -11.84 -4.10 -29.05
C ALA A 329 -11.14 -4.04 -27.69
N GLY A 330 -11.51 -4.92 -26.75
CA GLY A 330 -10.85 -4.97 -25.43
C GLY A 330 -9.34 -5.23 -25.52
N GLU A 331 -8.93 -6.18 -26.40
CA GLU A 331 -7.50 -6.45 -26.63
C GLU A 331 -6.80 -5.25 -27.30
N ARG A 332 -7.43 -4.60 -28.28
CA ARG A 332 -6.88 -3.39 -28.93
C ARG A 332 -6.71 -2.22 -27.96
N VAL A 333 -7.72 -1.98 -27.12
CA VAL A 333 -7.67 -0.93 -26.08
C VAL A 333 -6.58 -1.22 -25.06
N ALA A 334 -6.44 -2.49 -24.63
CA ALA A 334 -5.38 -2.89 -23.72
C ALA A 334 -3.97 -2.71 -24.33
N TRP A 335 -3.81 -2.95 -25.66
CA TRP A 335 -2.54 -2.65 -26.36
C TRP A 335 -2.30 -1.15 -26.49
N GLY A 336 -3.35 -0.34 -26.74
CA GLY A 336 -3.26 1.12 -26.72
C GLY A 336 -2.75 1.63 -25.36
N TYR A 337 -3.31 1.10 -24.27
CA TYR A 337 -2.83 1.40 -22.93
C TYR A 337 -1.38 0.93 -22.71
N ALA A 338 -1.02 -0.25 -23.21
CA ALA A 338 0.35 -0.76 -23.12
C ALA A 338 1.37 0.15 -23.84
N LEU A 339 1.00 0.76 -24.96
CA LEU A 339 1.84 1.76 -25.63
C LEU A 339 2.02 3.01 -24.78
N VAL A 340 0.96 3.49 -24.13
CA VAL A 340 1.06 4.64 -23.20
C VAL A 340 1.98 4.28 -22.03
N VAL A 341 1.80 3.11 -21.40
CA VAL A 341 2.67 2.64 -20.31
C VAL A 341 4.12 2.48 -20.80
N GLY A 342 4.33 2.00 -22.03
CA GLY A 342 5.66 1.91 -22.65
C GLY A 342 6.35 3.25 -22.75
N ALA A 343 5.65 4.28 -23.23
CA ALA A 343 6.17 5.63 -23.31
C ALA A 343 6.47 6.23 -21.92
N LEU A 344 5.54 6.10 -20.98
CA LEU A 344 5.71 6.56 -19.59
C LEU A 344 6.78 5.77 -18.82
N SER A 345 7.17 4.60 -19.29
CA SER A 345 8.23 3.79 -18.67
C SER A 345 9.63 4.33 -18.95
N VAL A 346 9.82 5.19 -19.94
CA VAL A 346 11.16 5.70 -20.32
C VAL A 346 11.86 6.37 -19.13
N PRO A 347 11.30 7.39 -18.45
CA PRO A 347 11.97 8.00 -17.29
C PRO A 347 12.17 7.00 -16.14
N THR A 348 11.26 6.05 -15.95
CA THR A 348 11.38 5.01 -14.93
C THR A 348 12.54 4.06 -15.23
N VAL A 349 12.73 3.65 -16.48
CA VAL A 349 13.88 2.82 -16.89
C VAL A 349 15.19 3.58 -16.75
N LEU A 350 15.23 4.85 -17.14
CA LEU A 350 16.40 5.71 -16.93
C LEU A 350 16.74 5.82 -15.44
N ASN A 351 15.73 5.94 -14.58
CA ASN A 351 15.93 5.94 -13.13
C ASN A 351 16.48 4.59 -12.61
N LEU A 352 16.03 3.46 -13.14
CA LEU A 352 16.55 2.14 -12.74
C LEU A 352 18.05 1.97 -13.05
N VAL A 353 18.54 2.54 -14.14
CA VAL A 353 19.96 2.48 -14.52
C VAL A 353 20.82 3.60 -13.92
N SER A 354 20.20 4.62 -13.32
CA SER A 354 20.89 5.73 -12.67
C SER A 354 21.61 5.29 -11.40
N SER A 355 22.79 5.84 -11.15
CA SER A 355 23.50 5.67 -9.87
C SER A 355 22.80 6.36 -8.70
N THR A 356 22.02 7.41 -8.99
CA THR A 356 21.22 8.19 -8.02
C THR A 356 19.73 7.81 -8.11
N GLN A 357 19.45 6.52 -8.12
CA GLN A 357 18.09 5.99 -8.22
C GLN A 357 17.17 6.59 -7.16
N ILE A 358 16.03 7.15 -7.61
CA ILE A 358 14.95 7.61 -6.74
C ILE A 358 13.90 6.50 -6.62
N MET A 359 13.43 6.23 -5.42
CA MET A 359 12.40 5.22 -5.17
C MET A 359 11.05 5.88 -4.84
N ASN A 360 9.96 5.12 -5.07
CA ASN A 360 8.60 5.46 -4.68
C ASN A 360 8.13 6.83 -5.20
N THR A 361 8.45 7.11 -6.47
CA THR A 361 8.13 8.38 -7.14
C THR A 361 7.42 8.09 -8.47
N SER A 362 6.49 8.95 -8.83
CA SER A 362 5.84 8.97 -10.14
C SER A 362 6.37 10.11 -11.00
N PHE A 363 6.61 9.82 -12.28
CA PHE A 363 6.96 10.83 -13.28
C PHE A 363 5.73 11.30 -14.09
N ASP A 364 4.57 10.68 -13.89
CA ASP A 364 3.31 11.09 -14.48
C ASP A 364 2.27 11.47 -13.42
N ARG A 365 1.32 12.34 -13.78
CA ARG A 365 0.33 12.91 -12.85
C ARG A 365 -0.74 11.91 -12.40
N LEU A 366 -0.94 10.84 -13.15
CA LEU A 366 -1.97 9.84 -12.88
C LEU A 366 -1.41 8.58 -12.20
N HIS A 367 -0.12 8.59 -11.87
CA HIS A 367 0.58 7.47 -11.24
C HIS A 367 0.43 6.15 -12.01
N LEU A 368 0.42 6.22 -13.35
CA LEU A 368 0.28 5.06 -14.23
C LEU A 368 1.56 4.24 -14.35
N VAL A 369 2.72 4.90 -14.17
CA VAL A 369 4.03 4.24 -14.18
C VAL A 369 4.93 4.87 -13.13
N ASN A 370 5.36 4.06 -12.16
CA ASN A 370 6.08 4.55 -10.99
C ASN A 370 7.44 3.86 -10.82
N THR A 371 8.31 4.48 -10.01
CA THR A 371 9.54 3.88 -9.52
C THR A 371 9.27 3.21 -8.18
N TYR A 372 9.94 2.11 -7.92
CA TYR A 372 9.78 1.34 -6.70
C TYR A 372 11.13 1.04 -6.05
N GLY A 373 11.11 0.97 -4.72
CA GLY A 373 12.25 0.57 -3.91
C GLY A 373 11.84 0.46 -2.45
N ALA A 374 12.52 -0.37 -1.71
CA ALA A 374 12.28 -0.55 -0.29
C ALA A 374 13.57 -0.92 0.44
N PHE A 375 13.77 -0.33 1.61
CA PHE A 375 14.83 -0.68 2.53
C PHE A 375 16.25 -0.65 1.91
N GLY A 376 16.52 0.32 1.03
CA GLY A 376 17.88 0.56 0.52
C GLY A 376 18.85 0.88 1.64
N SER A 377 18.38 1.55 2.69
CA SER A 377 19.09 1.75 3.96
C SER A 377 18.36 1.07 5.10
N VAL A 378 19.11 0.45 6.01
CA VAL A 378 18.63 -0.23 7.22
C VAL A 378 19.42 0.30 8.41
N GLY A 379 18.75 1.10 9.26
CA GLY A 379 19.35 1.61 10.47
C GLY A 379 19.72 0.48 11.45
N ALA A 380 20.86 0.62 12.14
CA ALA A 380 21.29 -0.34 13.14
C ALA A 380 20.61 -0.14 14.51
N VAL A 381 19.98 1.01 14.74
CA VAL A 381 19.39 1.39 16.02
C VAL A 381 17.93 1.76 15.83
N ARG A 382 17.04 1.12 16.61
CA ARG A 382 15.65 1.53 16.68
C ARG A 382 15.48 2.71 17.61
N ARG A 383 14.90 3.78 17.10
CA ARG A 383 14.52 4.95 17.87
C ARG A 383 13.01 5.10 17.86
N GLU A 384 12.45 5.50 19.00
CA GLU A 384 11.00 5.68 19.17
C GLU A 384 10.71 7.02 19.82
N ILE A 385 9.60 7.62 19.37
CA ILE A 385 8.96 8.77 20.02
C ILE A 385 7.80 8.24 20.85
N VAL A 386 7.77 8.60 22.13
CA VAL A 386 6.67 8.30 23.06
C VAL A 386 6.05 9.60 23.50
N PHE A 387 4.77 9.82 23.20
CA PHE A 387 4.03 10.98 23.71
C PHE A 387 3.60 10.70 25.14
N GLU A 388 3.84 11.65 26.01
CA GLU A 388 3.58 11.54 27.45
C GLU A 388 2.90 12.80 27.94
N GLY A 389 1.93 12.63 28.80
CA GLY A 389 1.22 13.75 29.46
C GLY A 389 1.40 13.73 30.97
N THR A 390 1.14 14.87 31.61
CA THR A 390 1.09 14.99 33.06
C THR A 390 0.03 15.97 33.51
N ASP A 391 -0.53 15.73 34.72
CA ASP A 391 -1.46 16.62 35.44
C ASP A 391 -0.74 17.53 36.44
N ASP A 392 0.57 17.38 36.60
CA ASP A 392 1.36 18.17 37.55
C ASP A 392 1.23 19.68 37.24
N ALA A 393 1.21 20.51 38.29
CA ALA A 393 1.04 21.96 38.15
C ALA A 393 2.25 22.63 37.47
N ALA A 394 3.43 22.03 37.60
CA ALA A 394 4.67 22.48 36.97
C ALA A 394 5.55 21.27 36.62
N VAL A 395 6.31 21.40 35.56
CA VAL A 395 7.26 20.37 35.15
C VAL A 395 8.55 20.48 35.97
N THR A 396 8.89 19.42 36.68
CA THR A 396 10.10 19.28 37.49
C THR A 396 10.79 17.94 37.23
N ALA A 397 11.94 17.70 37.84
CA ALA A 397 12.60 16.39 37.77
C ALA A 397 11.79 15.25 38.43
N ALA A 398 10.83 15.58 39.30
CA ALA A 398 9.94 14.62 39.98
C ALA A 398 8.59 14.42 39.27
N THR A 399 8.36 15.08 38.14
CA THR A 399 7.10 14.98 37.37
C THR A 399 6.83 13.55 36.94
N THR A 400 5.62 13.07 37.21
CA THR A 400 5.15 11.75 36.78
C THR A 400 4.49 11.86 35.42
N TRP A 401 5.06 11.17 34.44
CA TRP A 401 4.57 11.14 33.06
C TRP A 401 3.76 9.88 32.80
N LYS A 402 2.62 10.01 32.07
CA LYS A 402 1.75 8.92 31.63
C LYS A 402 1.82 8.82 30.11
N GLU A 403 2.08 7.63 29.59
CA GLU A 403 2.30 7.39 28.16
C GLU A 403 1.00 7.23 27.37
N TYR A 404 0.95 7.79 26.17
CA TYR A 404 -0.06 7.50 25.16
C TYR A 404 0.45 6.34 24.29
N ASP A 405 -0.21 5.20 24.37
CA ASP A 405 0.13 4.07 23.49
C ASP A 405 -0.55 4.19 22.13
N PHE A 406 0.18 3.86 21.10
CA PHE A 406 -0.30 3.73 19.72
C PHE A 406 -0.88 2.33 19.48
N TRP A 407 -1.55 2.11 18.33
CA TRP A 407 -2.18 0.82 18.03
C TRP A 407 -1.19 -0.32 18.00
N CYS A 408 -0.06 -0.19 17.31
CA CYS A 408 0.84 -1.29 17.00
C CYS A 408 2.33 -0.97 17.04
N LYS A 409 2.72 0.32 16.96
CA LYS A 409 4.15 0.63 17.10
C LYS A 409 4.64 0.25 18.51
N PRO A 410 5.93 -0.04 18.71
CA PRO A 410 6.50 -0.23 20.03
C PRO A 410 6.19 0.95 20.96
N GLY A 411 5.76 0.63 22.16
CA GLY A 411 5.39 1.55 23.24
C GLY A 411 5.80 0.96 24.57
N THR A 412 4.84 0.70 25.47
CA THR A 412 5.09 0.05 26.77
C THR A 412 5.93 -1.23 26.60
N PRO A 413 7.06 -1.39 27.33
CA PRO A 413 8.01 -2.49 27.13
C PRO A 413 7.45 -3.90 27.27
N SER A 414 6.45 -4.11 28.12
CA SER A 414 5.77 -5.41 28.30
C SER A 414 4.78 -5.74 27.18
N ARG A 415 4.44 -4.76 26.34
CA ARG A 415 3.45 -4.94 25.28
C ARG A 415 3.98 -5.80 24.16
N ARG A 416 3.28 -6.91 23.89
CA ARG A 416 3.59 -7.80 22.77
C ARG A 416 3.38 -7.05 21.45
N PRO A 417 4.31 -7.15 20.46
CA PRO A 417 4.09 -6.66 19.11
C PRO A 417 2.80 -7.20 18.50
N CYS A 418 2.07 -6.38 17.78
CA CYS A 418 0.80 -6.74 17.17
C CYS A 418 0.95 -7.54 15.87
N VAL A 419 -0.15 -8.12 15.38
CA VAL A 419 -0.33 -8.60 14.00
C VAL A 419 -1.50 -7.83 13.42
N ILE A 420 -1.25 -6.90 12.52
CA ILE A 420 -2.27 -5.99 12.00
C ILE A 420 -2.32 -5.95 10.46
N ALA A 421 -1.20 -6.27 9.77
CA ALA A 421 -1.22 -6.32 8.30
C ALA A 421 -2.30 -7.31 7.80
N PRO A 422 -3.05 -6.98 6.76
CA PRO A 422 -2.84 -5.90 5.78
C PRO A 422 -3.39 -4.52 6.14
N PHE A 423 -4.04 -4.33 7.30
CA PHE A 423 -4.50 -3.00 7.73
C PHE A 423 -3.30 -2.09 8.03
N GLN A 424 -3.44 -0.78 7.73
CA GLN A 424 -2.40 0.22 7.95
C GLN A 424 -2.81 1.21 9.05
N PRO A 425 -2.21 1.16 10.24
CA PRO A 425 -2.32 2.24 11.21
C PRO A 425 -1.40 3.38 10.77
N ARG A 426 -1.97 4.40 10.12
CA ARG A 426 -1.21 5.44 9.41
C ARG A 426 -0.39 6.31 10.35
N LEU A 427 -0.93 6.64 11.53
CA LEU A 427 -0.21 7.43 12.53
C LEU A 427 1.01 6.67 13.07
N ASP A 428 0.87 5.37 13.39
CA ASP A 428 1.98 4.51 13.86
C ASP A 428 3.16 4.49 12.88
N TRP A 429 2.85 4.40 11.56
CA TRP A 429 3.85 4.44 10.51
C TRP A 429 4.54 5.79 10.43
N GLN A 430 3.80 6.90 10.54
CA GLN A 430 4.36 8.24 10.44
C GLN A 430 5.22 8.61 11.66
N ILE A 431 4.87 8.13 12.86
CA ILE A 431 5.71 8.29 14.05
C ILE A 431 7.06 7.59 13.88
N TRP A 432 7.10 6.42 13.22
CA TRP A 432 8.38 5.75 12.94
C TRP A 432 9.28 6.59 12.02
N PHE A 433 8.72 7.22 10.97
CA PHE A 433 9.49 8.15 10.15
C PHE A 433 9.93 9.39 10.92
N ALA A 434 9.05 9.95 11.76
CA ALA A 434 9.37 11.11 12.58
C ALA A 434 10.52 10.81 13.55
N ALA A 435 10.57 9.59 14.13
CA ALA A 435 11.62 9.16 15.03
C ALA A 435 13.03 9.10 14.38
N MET A 436 13.11 9.05 13.06
CA MET A 436 14.36 9.12 12.31
C MET A 436 14.73 10.54 11.86
N SER A 437 13.96 11.56 12.30
CA SER A 437 14.10 12.93 11.82
C SER A 437 13.95 13.93 12.97
N ARG A 438 13.78 15.20 12.63
CA ARG A 438 13.59 16.31 13.57
C ARG A 438 12.12 16.78 13.54
N PRO A 439 11.61 17.38 14.63
CA PRO A 439 10.23 17.86 14.73
C PRO A 439 9.80 18.80 13.60
N GLU A 440 10.70 19.67 13.15
CA GLU A 440 10.42 20.68 12.13
C GLU A 440 10.01 20.07 10.78
N ARG A 441 10.41 18.82 10.53
CA ARG A 441 10.07 18.09 9.31
C ARG A 441 8.67 17.45 9.36
N TYR A 442 8.09 17.35 10.55
CA TYR A 442 6.80 16.73 10.81
C TYR A 442 5.89 17.66 11.64
N PRO A 443 5.46 18.81 11.07
CA PRO A 443 4.69 19.83 11.79
C PRO A 443 3.40 19.30 12.42
N TRP A 444 2.79 18.26 11.82
CA TRP A 444 1.60 17.61 12.38
C TRP A 444 1.82 17.00 13.78
N THR A 445 3.07 16.76 14.22
CA THR A 445 3.37 16.28 15.57
C THR A 445 3.04 17.33 16.64
N LEU A 446 3.30 18.61 16.37
CA LEU A 446 2.89 19.72 17.24
C LEU A 446 1.36 19.89 17.25
N HIS A 447 0.70 19.67 16.10
CA HIS A 447 -0.76 19.65 16.05
C HIS A 447 -1.33 18.47 16.87
N LEU A 448 -0.71 17.29 16.81
CA LEU A 448 -1.09 16.16 17.68
C LEU A 448 -0.95 16.54 19.15
N VAL A 449 0.16 17.16 19.58
CA VAL A 449 0.34 17.65 20.96
C VAL A 449 -0.78 18.62 21.36
N ALA A 450 -1.10 19.59 20.50
CA ALA A 450 -2.19 20.55 20.76
C ALA A 450 -3.56 19.87 20.93
N LYS A 451 -3.82 18.83 20.16
CA LYS A 451 -5.05 18.03 20.26
C LYS A 451 -5.09 17.15 21.52
N LEU A 452 -3.96 16.55 21.91
CA LEU A 452 -3.86 15.80 23.16
C LEU A 452 -4.08 16.68 24.38
N LEU A 453 -3.56 17.92 24.36
CA LEU A 453 -3.80 18.93 25.42
C LEU A 453 -5.27 19.36 25.52
N LYS A 454 -6.13 19.02 24.57
CA LYS A 454 -7.57 19.28 24.55
C LYS A 454 -8.42 18.01 24.71
N ASN A 455 -7.79 16.84 24.83
CA ASN A 455 -8.48 15.53 24.76
C ASN A 455 -9.36 15.40 23.49
N ASP A 456 -8.86 15.89 22.33
CA ASP A 456 -9.58 15.84 21.06
C ASP A 456 -9.97 14.40 20.71
N PRO A 457 -11.25 14.08 20.55
CA PRO A 457 -11.68 12.70 20.34
C PRO A 457 -11.20 12.13 18.99
N GLY A 458 -11.00 12.99 17.97
CA GLY A 458 -10.46 12.58 16.68
C GLY A 458 -9.02 12.11 16.83
N ALA A 459 -8.15 12.90 17.45
CA ALA A 459 -6.76 12.52 17.69
C ALA A 459 -6.66 11.28 18.59
N LEU A 460 -7.46 11.20 19.64
CA LEU A 460 -7.51 10.06 20.57
C LEU A 460 -7.96 8.76 19.88
N SER A 461 -8.82 8.82 18.88
CA SER A 461 -9.25 7.64 18.11
C SER A 461 -8.12 6.98 17.32
N LEU A 462 -7.01 7.69 17.08
CA LEU A 462 -5.81 7.17 16.43
C LEU A 462 -4.85 6.47 17.41
N LEU A 463 -5.13 6.51 18.70
CA LEU A 463 -4.34 5.93 19.79
C LEU A 463 -5.04 4.73 20.39
N SER A 464 -4.28 3.82 21.00
CA SER A 464 -4.86 2.66 21.69
C SER A 464 -5.26 2.95 23.12
N THR A 465 -4.61 3.93 23.76
CA THR A 465 -4.90 4.32 25.17
C THR A 465 -4.90 5.83 25.30
N ASN A 466 -5.85 6.33 26.11
CA ASN A 466 -5.85 7.68 26.65
C ASN A 466 -5.61 7.61 28.17
N PRO A 467 -4.44 8.04 28.67
CA PRO A 467 -4.13 8.03 30.09
C PRO A 467 -4.84 9.15 30.87
N PHE A 468 -5.62 10.01 30.21
CA PHE A 468 -6.32 11.17 30.79
C PHE A 468 -7.81 11.17 30.39
N PRO A 469 -8.61 10.15 30.74
CA PRO A 469 -9.99 10.04 30.27
C PRO A 469 -10.92 11.12 30.83
N ASP A 470 -10.69 11.58 32.09
CA ASP A 470 -11.60 12.48 32.80
C ASP A 470 -11.32 13.97 32.51
N ARG A 471 -10.07 14.31 32.27
CA ARG A 471 -9.64 15.69 31.99
C ARG A 471 -8.36 15.70 31.17
N PRO A 472 -8.14 16.69 30.28
CA PRO A 472 -6.90 16.78 29.51
C PRO A 472 -5.69 17.02 30.41
N PRO A 473 -4.48 16.55 29.99
CA PRO A 473 -3.25 16.82 30.73
C PRO A 473 -2.90 18.31 30.70
N ARG A 474 -2.15 18.78 31.69
CA ARG A 474 -1.62 20.15 31.70
C ARG A 474 -0.45 20.35 30.77
N PHE A 475 0.40 19.33 30.68
CA PHE A 475 1.54 19.34 29.76
C PHE A 475 1.60 18.03 28.97
N VAL A 476 2.04 18.15 27.74
CA VAL A 476 2.39 17.00 26.86
C VAL A 476 3.79 17.20 26.33
N ARG A 477 4.59 16.14 26.35
CA ARG A 477 5.92 16.10 25.71
C ARG A 477 6.03 14.93 24.75
N ALA A 478 7.07 14.90 23.93
CA ALA A 478 7.48 13.73 23.18
C ALA A 478 8.86 13.28 23.64
N ALA A 479 8.92 12.20 24.38
CA ALA A 479 10.14 11.60 24.88
C ALA A 479 10.78 10.74 23.79
N TYR A 480 12.11 10.70 23.75
CA TYR A 480 12.89 9.99 22.75
C TYR A 480 13.65 8.84 23.38
N TYR A 481 13.47 7.64 22.82
CA TYR A 481 14.06 6.42 23.37
C TYR A 481 14.80 5.62 22.30
N ARG A 482 15.83 4.89 22.71
CA ARG A 482 16.38 3.74 22.01
C ARG A 482 15.64 2.49 22.48
N TYR A 483 15.18 1.68 21.54
CA TYR A 483 14.52 0.41 21.80
C TYR A 483 15.34 -0.75 21.26
N GLU A 484 15.30 -1.87 21.97
CA GLU A 484 15.89 -3.14 21.56
C GLU A 484 14.93 -4.27 21.94
N PHE A 485 14.88 -5.34 21.16
CA PHE A 485 14.14 -6.52 21.56
C PHE A 485 14.72 -7.12 22.84
N ALA A 486 13.90 -7.33 23.84
CA ALA A 486 14.31 -8.08 25.03
C ALA A 486 14.66 -9.54 24.63
N PRO A 487 15.74 -10.14 25.17
CA PRO A 487 16.14 -11.50 24.83
C PRO A 487 15.02 -12.52 25.05
N PRO A 488 14.90 -13.57 24.19
CA PRO A 488 14.00 -14.67 24.45
C PRO A 488 14.33 -15.35 25.78
N GLY A 489 13.29 -15.68 26.58
CA GLY A 489 13.47 -16.33 27.87
C GLY A 489 13.80 -15.38 29.03
N ASN A 490 13.65 -14.06 28.87
CA ASN A 490 13.69 -13.16 30.00
C ASN A 490 12.56 -13.50 30.99
N THR A 491 12.83 -13.36 32.28
CA THR A 491 11.88 -13.66 33.37
C THR A 491 10.89 -12.51 33.62
N ASP A 492 11.16 -11.32 33.07
CA ASP A 492 10.40 -10.09 33.35
C ASP A 492 9.18 -9.91 32.45
N GLY A 493 8.94 -10.84 31.51
CA GLY A 493 7.83 -10.78 30.56
C GLY A 493 7.92 -9.64 29.53
N LEU A 494 9.09 -9.01 29.42
CA LEU A 494 9.31 -7.89 28.53
C LEU A 494 9.50 -8.34 27.07
N TRP A 495 8.94 -7.56 26.15
CA TRP A 495 9.18 -7.68 24.71
C TRP A 495 10.27 -6.74 24.23
N TRP A 496 10.43 -5.60 24.94
CA TRP A 496 11.37 -4.55 24.62
C TRP A 496 12.16 -4.14 25.86
N SER A 497 13.40 -3.77 25.68
CA SER A 497 14.15 -2.91 26.57
C SER A 497 14.24 -1.52 25.93
N ARG A 498 14.29 -0.47 26.77
CA ARG A 498 14.41 0.89 26.24
C ARG A 498 15.34 1.73 27.11
N GLN A 499 16.01 2.67 26.46
CA GLN A 499 16.88 3.65 27.09
C GLN A 499 16.41 5.06 26.70
N TYR A 500 16.19 5.91 27.69
CA TYR A 500 15.85 7.31 27.45
C TYR A 500 17.05 8.05 26.86
N LEU A 501 16.83 8.80 25.78
CA LEU A 501 17.83 9.58 25.06
C LEU A 501 17.67 11.09 25.25
N GLY A 502 16.49 11.56 25.71
CA GLY A 502 16.16 12.96 25.84
C GLY A 502 14.74 13.27 25.40
N GLU A 503 14.46 14.52 25.16
CA GLU A 503 13.18 15.00 24.66
C GLU A 503 13.27 15.24 23.16
N TRP A 504 12.32 14.64 22.40
CA TRP A 504 12.16 14.94 20.97
C TRP A 504 11.35 16.23 20.78
N LEU A 505 10.29 16.43 21.60
CA LEU A 505 9.61 17.70 21.84
C LEU A 505 9.60 17.99 23.34
N PRO A 506 9.93 19.23 23.75
CA PRO A 506 9.87 19.62 25.14
C PRO A 506 8.44 19.60 25.65
N PRO A 507 8.21 19.64 26.98
CA PRO A 507 6.89 19.82 27.56
C PRO A 507 6.22 21.11 27.07
N LEU A 508 5.00 20.97 26.54
CA LEU A 508 4.17 22.08 26.06
C LEU A 508 2.85 22.09 26.81
N ALA A 509 2.36 23.27 27.12
CA ALA A 509 1.04 23.51 27.70
C ALA A 509 0.08 24.08 26.63
N ALA A 510 -1.22 24.02 26.89
CA ALA A 510 -2.24 24.55 25.99
C ALA A 510 -2.16 26.08 25.79
N ASP A 511 -1.60 26.80 26.76
CA ASP A 511 -1.40 28.25 26.74
C ASP A 511 0.01 28.68 26.26
N ASP A 512 0.90 27.75 25.94
CA ASP A 512 2.24 28.06 25.43
C ASP A 512 2.15 28.94 24.16
N SER A 513 2.77 30.12 24.21
CA SER A 513 2.70 31.12 23.14
C SER A 513 3.35 30.61 21.83
N ARG A 514 4.42 29.84 21.94
CA ARG A 514 5.13 29.26 20.79
C ARG A 514 4.27 28.23 20.07
N LEU A 515 3.54 27.39 20.83
CA LEU A 515 2.59 26.42 20.26
C LEU A 515 1.44 27.14 19.55
N LYS A 516 0.88 28.19 20.17
CA LYS A 516 -0.21 28.98 19.57
C LYS A 516 0.23 29.70 18.29
N GLU A 517 1.40 30.34 18.31
CA GLU A 517 1.97 31.00 17.13
C GLU A 517 2.19 30.00 16.00
N PHE A 518 2.76 28.82 16.32
CA PHE A 518 2.97 27.77 15.35
C PHE A 518 1.65 27.32 14.69
N LEU A 519 0.62 27.04 15.48
CA LEU A 519 -0.69 26.63 14.97
C LEU A 519 -1.31 27.70 14.08
N GLN A 520 -1.19 28.99 14.44
CA GLN A 520 -1.68 30.12 13.63
C GLN A 520 -1.00 30.19 12.25
N VAL A 521 0.32 29.96 12.19
CA VAL A 521 1.08 29.95 10.93
C VAL A 521 0.55 28.89 9.96
N TYR A 522 0.13 27.74 10.49
CA TYR A 522 -0.43 26.64 9.66
C TYR A 522 -1.94 26.73 9.46
N GLY A 523 -2.63 27.67 10.14
CA GLY A 523 -4.09 27.79 10.11
C GLY A 523 -4.82 26.65 10.85
N TRP A 524 -4.23 26.14 11.93
CA TRP A 524 -4.72 25.03 12.76
C TRP A 524 -5.32 25.47 14.09
#